data_22c472b1b363d7281819f28451844bb1
#
_entry.id   22c472b1b363d7281819f28451844bb1
#
_cell.length_a   1.000
_cell.length_b   1.000
_cell.length_c   1.000
_cell.angle_alpha   90.00
_cell.angle_beta   90.00
_cell.angle_gamma   90.00
#
_symmetry.space_group_name_H-M   'P 1'
#
loop_
_entity.id
_entity.type
_entity.pdbx_description
1 polymer ?
#
loop_
_entity_poly.entity_id
_entity_poly.type
_entity_poly.pdbx_seq_one_letter_code
_entity_poly.pdbx_strand_id
1 'polypeptide(L)'
;MARPVRPASGTPATRFLDRAGIAYRAHVYPFAREEGAIAEAAARALGVEPARLLKCLIVRTREGNLASVLLAADRTLDLDAAARVLGTKRVELAPLAEAERATGYVKGGISPFGQRRTLALLLDRAALAQPTVLVNGGRRGLQLELSPADLLAITAARVADLGR
;
A
#
# COMPACT_ATOMS: atom_id res chain seq x y z
N MET A 1 -19.77 -14.20 -4.82
CA MET A 1 -18.87 -13.70 -3.75
C MET A 1 -17.77 -14.72 -3.53
N ALA A 2 -16.54 -14.37 -3.84
CA ALA A 2 -15.42 -15.24 -3.56
C ALA A 2 -15.26 -15.41 -2.05
N ARG A 3 -15.12 -16.65 -1.59
CA ARG A 3 -14.84 -16.96 -0.19
C ARG A 3 -13.50 -16.32 0.21
N PRO A 4 -13.39 -15.77 1.42
CA PRO A 4 -12.10 -15.32 1.90
C PRO A 4 -11.17 -16.53 1.97
N VAL A 5 -10.16 -16.55 1.10
CA VAL A 5 -9.13 -17.58 1.15
C VAL A 5 -8.07 -17.08 2.12
N ARG A 6 -7.91 -17.74 3.25
CA ARG A 6 -6.70 -17.54 4.06
C ARG A 6 -5.53 -18.04 3.24
N PRO A 7 -4.50 -17.22 3.01
CA PRO A 7 -3.32 -17.72 2.31
C PRO A 7 -2.74 -18.90 3.09
N ALA A 8 -2.30 -19.93 2.38
CA ALA A 8 -1.76 -21.16 2.97
C ALA A 8 -0.50 -20.90 3.85
N SER A 9 0.16 -19.77 3.66
CA SER A 9 1.25 -19.28 4.53
C SER A 9 1.05 -17.80 4.80
N GLY A 10 1.08 -17.40 6.07
CA GLY A 10 0.99 -16.00 6.47
C GLY A 10 2.17 -15.19 5.98
N THR A 11 1.92 -13.93 5.63
CA THR A 11 2.95 -12.93 5.36
C THR A 11 3.18 -12.07 6.61
N PRO A 12 4.27 -11.27 6.68
CA PRO A 12 4.40 -10.30 7.76
C PRO A 12 3.20 -9.35 7.85
N ALA A 13 2.60 -8.98 6.71
CA ALA A 13 1.41 -8.12 6.65
C ALA A 13 0.19 -8.79 7.29
N THR A 14 -0.12 -10.04 6.93
CA THR A 14 -1.27 -10.75 7.51
C THR A 14 -1.07 -11.00 9.00
N ARG A 15 0.15 -11.33 9.42
CA ARG A 15 0.46 -11.50 10.85
C ARG A 15 0.30 -10.19 11.63
N PHE A 16 0.66 -9.07 11.02
CA PHE A 16 0.46 -7.75 11.63
C PHE A 16 -1.03 -7.47 11.88
N LEU A 17 -1.88 -7.71 10.89
CA LEU A 17 -3.33 -7.51 11.01
C LEU A 17 -3.95 -8.48 12.02
N ASP A 18 -3.53 -9.73 12.03
CA ASP A 18 -4.02 -10.75 12.97
C ASP A 18 -3.69 -10.35 14.42
N ARG A 19 -2.47 -9.86 14.68
CA ARG A 19 -2.07 -9.38 16.01
C ARG A 19 -2.82 -8.15 16.45
N ALA A 20 -3.16 -7.28 15.49
CA ALA A 20 -3.93 -6.06 15.76
C ALA A 20 -5.42 -6.34 15.96
N GLY A 21 -5.88 -7.56 15.71
CA GLY A 21 -7.30 -7.94 15.82
C GLY A 21 -8.17 -7.34 14.72
N ILE A 22 -7.57 -7.01 13.58
CA ILE A 22 -8.29 -6.38 12.46
C ILE A 22 -8.86 -7.44 11.54
N ALA A 23 -10.17 -7.32 11.26
CA ALA A 23 -10.83 -8.14 10.25
C ALA A 23 -10.44 -7.69 8.84
N TYR A 24 -10.08 -8.64 7.98
CA TYR A 24 -9.77 -8.38 6.58
C TYR A 24 -10.19 -9.56 5.72
N ARG A 25 -10.32 -9.33 4.42
CA ARG A 25 -10.51 -10.37 3.42
C ARG A 25 -9.26 -10.48 2.57
N ALA A 26 -8.73 -11.70 2.44
CA ALA A 26 -7.61 -11.96 1.54
C ALA A 26 -8.14 -12.32 0.14
N HIS A 27 -7.60 -11.65 -0.88
CA HIS A 27 -7.90 -11.89 -2.28
C HIS A 27 -6.63 -12.38 -2.98
N VAL A 28 -6.68 -13.57 -3.54
CA VAL A 28 -5.58 -14.15 -4.30
C VAL A 28 -5.91 -14.07 -5.79
N TYR A 29 -4.95 -13.65 -6.59
CA TYR A 29 -5.10 -13.53 -8.03
C TYR A 29 -3.79 -13.87 -8.74
N PRO A 30 -3.83 -14.30 -10.04
CA PRO A 30 -2.62 -14.51 -10.80
C PRO A 30 -1.85 -13.21 -10.99
N PHE A 31 -0.59 -13.20 -10.58
CA PHE A 31 0.28 -12.05 -10.80
C PHE A 31 0.80 -12.05 -12.24
N ALA A 32 0.49 -10.99 -12.99
CA ALA A 32 1.02 -10.77 -14.33
C ALA A 32 2.13 -9.73 -14.27
N ARG A 33 3.29 -10.05 -14.85
CA ARG A 33 4.38 -9.09 -15.06
C ARG A 33 4.02 -8.20 -16.25
N GLU A 34 3.22 -7.17 -15.99
CA GLU A 34 3.01 -6.09 -16.96
C GLU A 34 3.88 -4.91 -16.57
N GLU A 35 4.62 -4.34 -17.52
CA GLU A 35 5.41 -3.15 -17.26
C GLU A 35 4.48 -1.99 -16.92
N GLY A 36 4.77 -1.30 -15.82
CA GLY A 36 4.24 0.02 -15.49
C GLY A 36 2.88 0.10 -14.80
N ALA A 37 2.05 -0.96 -14.78
CA ALA A 37 0.67 -0.88 -14.31
C ALA A 37 0.28 -2.03 -13.37
N ILE A 38 1.17 -2.40 -12.44
CA ILE A 38 0.97 -3.56 -11.54
C ILE A 38 -0.32 -3.42 -10.73
N ALA A 39 -0.57 -2.25 -10.14
CA ALA A 39 -1.76 -2.04 -9.31
C ALA A 39 -3.05 -2.01 -10.13
N GLU A 40 -3.03 -1.41 -11.32
CA GLU A 40 -4.19 -1.41 -12.22
C GLU A 40 -4.48 -2.81 -12.74
N ALA A 41 -3.45 -3.59 -13.04
CA ALA A 41 -3.59 -5.00 -13.44
C ALA A 41 -4.22 -5.84 -12.31
N ALA A 42 -3.82 -5.61 -11.07
CA ALA A 42 -4.42 -6.26 -9.90
C ALA A 42 -5.90 -5.90 -9.76
N ALA A 43 -6.27 -4.63 -9.93
CA ALA A 43 -7.65 -4.19 -9.88
C ALA A 43 -8.50 -4.88 -10.96
N ARG A 44 -7.98 -4.98 -12.19
CA ARG A 44 -8.66 -5.70 -13.28
C ARG A 44 -8.84 -7.18 -12.96
N ALA A 45 -7.78 -7.83 -12.47
CA ALA A 45 -7.83 -9.26 -12.14
C ALA A 45 -8.86 -9.57 -11.05
N LEU A 46 -9.05 -8.66 -10.11
CA LEU A 46 -9.99 -8.83 -9.01
C LEU A 46 -11.40 -8.27 -9.33
N GLY A 47 -11.57 -7.58 -10.45
CA GLY A 47 -12.85 -6.97 -10.81
C GLY A 47 -13.26 -5.85 -9.85
N VAL A 48 -12.29 -5.13 -9.29
CA VAL A 48 -12.55 -3.99 -8.39
C VAL A 48 -12.22 -2.67 -9.08
N GLU A 49 -12.91 -1.60 -8.65
CA GLU A 49 -12.61 -0.26 -9.11
C GLU A 49 -11.18 0.13 -8.72
N PRO A 50 -10.38 0.71 -9.65
CA PRO A 50 -9.01 1.14 -9.34
C PRO A 50 -8.92 2.10 -8.16
N ALA A 51 -9.96 2.91 -7.94
CA ALA A 51 -10.02 3.84 -6.80
C ALA A 51 -9.99 3.13 -5.44
N ARG A 52 -10.36 1.86 -5.37
CA ARG A 52 -10.39 1.06 -4.15
C ARG A 52 -9.10 0.30 -3.88
N LEU A 53 -8.29 0.07 -4.90
CA LEU A 53 -7.04 -0.66 -4.75
C LEU A 53 -5.89 0.35 -4.57
N LEU A 54 -5.26 0.33 -3.42
CA LEU A 54 -4.19 1.25 -3.07
C LEU A 54 -2.83 0.62 -3.36
N LYS A 55 -2.01 1.32 -4.13
CA LYS A 55 -0.61 0.97 -4.31
C LYS A 55 0.21 1.57 -3.18
N CYS A 56 1.22 0.84 -2.73
CA CYS A 56 2.16 1.30 -1.72
C CYS A 56 3.47 1.69 -2.40
N LEU A 57 3.75 2.99 -2.43
CA LEU A 57 4.98 3.54 -2.98
C LEU A 57 5.92 3.91 -1.84
N ILE A 58 7.20 3.63 -2.01
CA ILE A 58 8.23 4.07 -1.07
C ILE A 58 8.91 5.28 -1.65
N VAL A 59 8.92 6.36 -0.88
CA VAL A 59 9.55 7.62 -1.26
C VAL A 59 10.72 7.93 -0.35
N ARG A 60 11.63 8.76 -0.84
CA ARG A 60 12.81 9.19 -0.11
C ARG A 60 12.86 10.71 -0.07
N THR A 61 13.05 11.26 1.12
CA THR A 61 13.23 12.68 1.30
C THR A 61 14.64 13.11 0.88
N ARG A 62 14.84 14.43 0.69
CA ARG A 62 16.16 14.99 0.43
C ARG A 62 17.20 14.58 1.47
N GLU A 63 16.78 14.43 2.72
CA GLU A 63 17.66 14.07 3.84
C GLU A 63 17.94 12.54 3.89
N GLY A 64 17.34 11.77 2.99
CA GLY A 64 17.53 10.31 2.92
C GLY A 64 16.57 9.49 3.77
N ASN A 65 15.54 10.09 4.35
CA ASN A 65 14.51 9.38 5.11
C ASN A 65 13.48 8.76 4.17
N LEU A 66 13.01 7.56 4.50
CA LEU A 66 12.01 6.84 3.72
C LEU A 66 10.62 7.01 4.33
N ALA A 67 9.61 6.98 3.48
CA ALA A 67 8.21 6.95 3.87
C ALA A 67 7.40 6.09 2.90
N SER A 68 6.32 5.51 3.39
CA SER A 68 5.34 4.79 2.56
C SER A 68 4.21 5.73 2.20
N VAL A 69 3.73 5.63 0.96
CA VAL A 69 2.56 6.39 0.47
C VAL A 69 1.55 5.42 -0.10
N LEU A 70 0.32 5.51 0.35
CA LEU A 70 -0.81 4.75 -0.19
C LEU A 70 -1.70 5.66 -1.00
N LEU A 71 -1.90 5.33 -2.26
CA LEU A 71 -2.85 6.03 -3.14
C LEU A 71 -3.44 5.07 -4.17
N ALA A 72 -4.59 5.45 -4.73
CA ALA A 72 -5.32 4.61 -5.67
C ALA A 72 -4.49 4.21 -6.89
N ALA A 73 -4.76 3.02 -7.41
CA ALA A 73 -4.04 2.42 -8.53
C ALA A 73 -3.98 3.30 -9.77
N ASP A 74 -5.06 4.04 -10.05
CA ASP A 74 -5.22 4.90 -11.23
C ASP A 74 -4.76 6.35 -11.02
N ARG A 75 -4.17 6.66 -9.86
CA ARG A 75 -3.68 8.01 -9.55
C ARG A 75 -2.16 8.07 -9.56
N THR A 76 -1.64 9.24 -9.89
CA THR A 76 -0.21 9.52 -9.87
C THR A 76 0.13 10.30 -8.61
N LEU A 77 1.22 9.94 -7.94
CA LEU A 77 1.67 10.64 -6.73
C LEU A 77 2.15 12.06 -7.07
N ASP A 78 1.61 13.03 -6.35
CA ASP A 78 2.11 14.41 -6.34
C ASP A 78 3.29 14.47 -5.35
N LEU A 79 4.51 14.44 -5.87
CA LEU A 79 5.72 14.45 -5.06
C LEU A 79 5.88 15.72 -4.23
N ASP A 80 5.43 16.86 -4.75
CA ASP A 80 5.48 18.13 -4.01
C ASP A 80 4.52 18.12 -2.83
N ALA A 81 3.33 17.54 -3.00
CA ALA A 81 2.38 17.36 -1.91
C ALA A 81 2.96 16.45 -0.81
N ALA A 82 3.59 15.35 -1.19
CA ALA A 82 4.25 14.46 -0.24
C ALA A 82 5.38 15.16 0.52
N ALA A 83 6.18 15.98 -0.18
CA ALA A 83 7.24 16.76 0.43
C ALA A 83 6.70 17.73 1.50
N ARG A 84 5.59 18.41 1.21
CA ARG A 84 4.94 19.30 2.18
C ARG A 84 4.50 18.56 3.44
N VAL A 85 3.89 17.40 3.28
CA VAL A 85 3.44 16.59 4.44
C VAL A 85 4.62 16.11 5.27
N LEU A 86 5.71 15.72 4.62
CA LEU A 86 6.92 15.22 5.29
C LEU A 86 7.83 16.33 5.83
N GLY A 87 7.52 17.60 5.55
CA GLY A 87 8.31 18.73 6.04
C GLY A 87 9.69 18.83 5.41
N THR A 88 9.81 18.41 4.16
CA THR A 88 11.07 18.44 3.41
C THR A 88 10.92 19.25 2.12
N LYS A 89 12.02 19.69 1.55
CA LYS A 89 12.01 20.46 0.30
C LYS A 89 11.74 19.59 -0.92
N ARG A 90 12.13 18.33 -0.87
CA ARG A 90 12.09 17.46 -2.04
C ARG A 90 11.88 16.00 -1.64
N VAL A 91 11.04 15.32 -2.41
CA VAL A 91 10.78 13.89 -2.31
C VAL A 91 10.88 13.26 -3.69
N GLU A 92 11.46 12.08 -3.76
CA GLU A 92 11.54 11.28 -4.97
C GLU A 92 11.10 9.84 -4.65
N LEU A 93 10.79 9.06 -5.68
CA LEU A 93 10.60 7.63 -5.48
C LEU A 93 11.92 7.01 -5.01
N ALA A 94 11.88 6.20 -3.97
CA ALA A 94 13.08 5.52 -3.48
C ALA A 94 13.61 4.53 -4.53
N PRO A 95 14.94 4.36 -4.63
CA PRO A 95 15.49 3.27 -5.41
C PRO A 95 14.92 1.92 -4.96
N LEU A 96 14.59 1.04 -5.91
CA LEU A 96 13.91 -0.22 -5.60
C LEU A 96 14.68 -1.05 -4.57
N ALA A 97 15.98 -1.18 -4.71
CA ALA A 97 16.81 -1.94 -3.77
C ALA A 97 16.72 -1.40 -2.33
N GLU A 98 16.66 -0.09 -2.18
CA GLU A 98 16.51 0.57 -0.89
C GLU A 98 15.12 0.31 -0.29
N ALA A 99 14.07 0.43 -1.12
CA ALA A 99 12.70 0.15 -0.72
C ALA A 99 12.55 -1.32 -0.28
N GLU A 100 13.10 -2.27 -1.02
CA GLU A 100 13.04 -3.69 -0.67
C GLU A 100 13.78 -4.00 0.62
N ARG A 101 14.95 -3.41 0.83
CA ARG A 101 15.72 -3.57 2.07
C ARG A 101 14.97 -3.04 3.29
N ALA A 102 14.39 -1.85 3.17
CA ALA A 102 13.72 -1.20 4.29
C ALA A 102 12.41 -1.90 4.66
N THR A 103 11.66 -2.37 3.68
CA THR A 103 10.34 -2.97 3.90
C THR A 103 10.40 -4.48 4.14
N GLY A 104 11.38 -5.16 3.57
CA GLY A 104 11.44 -6.62 3.56
C GLY A 104 10.56 -7.27 2.51
N TYR A 105 9.93 -6.47 1.65
CA TYR A 105 9.06 -6.92 0.56
C TYR A 105 9.71 -6.69 -0.78
N VAL A 106 9.21 -7.34 -1.83
CA VAL A 106 9.70 -7.20 -3.20
C VAL A 106 8.74 -6.37 -4.05
N LYS A 107 9.23 -5.80 -5.15
CA LYS A 107 8.41 -5.07 -6.13
C LYS A 107 7.15 -5.87 -6.50
N GLY A 108 6.00 -5.23 -6.45
CA GLY A 108 4.70 -5.88 -6.71
C GLY A 108 4.11 -6.57 -5.49
N GLY A 109 4.85 -6.65 -4.39
CA GLY A 109 4.41 -7.26 -3.13
C GLY A 109 4.73 -6.42 -1.90
N ILE A 110 4.87 -5.10 -2.04
CA ILE A 110 5.15 -4.20 -0.92
C ILE A 110 3.85 -3.84 -0.22
N SER A 111 3.73 -4.24 1.05
CA SER A 111 2.60 -3.91 1.92
C SER A 111 2.96 -2.75 2.86
N PRO A 112 1.98 -1.95 3.27
CA PRO A 112 2.19 -0.96 4.33
C PRO A 112 2.29 -1.58 5.73
N PHE A 113 1.89 -2.85 5.87
CA PHE A 113 1.84 -3.56 7.16
C PHE A 113 3.04 -4.48 7.34
N GLY A 114 3.52 -4.58 8.57
CA GLY A 114 4.57 -5.53 8.92
C GLY A 114 5.90 -5.30 8.24
N GLN A 115 6.22 -4.08 7.85
CA GLN A 115 7.49 -3.73 7.24
C GLN A 115 8.64 -3.95 8.21
N ARG A 116 9.81 -4.31 7.68
CA ARG A 116 11.02 -4.55 8.49
C ARG A 116 11.42 -3.33 9.30
N ARG A 117 11.36 -2.14 8.70
CA ARG A 117 11.52 -0.86 9.38
C ARG A 117 10.18 -0.16 9.44
N THR A 118 9.87 0.46 10.58
CA THR A 118 8.67 1.30 10.69
C THR A 118 8.92 2.62 9.97
N LEU A 119 8.24 2.82 8.86
CA LEU A 119 8.30 4.04 8.06
C LEU A 119 7.08 4.91 8.36
N ALA A 120 7.23 6.22 8.23
CA ALA A 120 6.08 7.12 8.19
C ALA A 120 5.14 6.70 7.05
N LEU A 121 3.83 6.74 7.29
CA LEU A 121 2.83 6.37 6.29
C LEU A 121 1.97 7.57 5.95
N LEU A 122 1.85 7.85 4.67
CA LEU A 122 0.95 8.85 4.11
C LEU A 122 -0.19 8.15 3.38
N LEU A 123 -1.41 8.61 3.61
CA LEU A 123 -2.61 8.07 2.95
C LEU A 123 -3.29 9.18 2.15
N ASP A 124 -3.52 8.93 0.86
CA ASP A 124 -4.30 9.84 0.03
C ASP A 124 -5.74 9.93 0.55
N ARG A 125 -6.21 11.14 0.76
CA ARG A 125 -7.54 11.42 1.33
C ARG A 125 -8.66 10.74 0.57
N ALA A 126 -8.55 10.59 -0.74
CA ALA A 126 -9.57 9.96 -1.57
C ALA A 126 -9.90 8.51 -1.11
N ALA A 127 -8.96 7.82 -0.49
CA ALA A 127 -9.17 6.47 0.03
C ALA A 127 -10.24 6.42 1.11
N LEU A 128 -10.41 7.49 1.88
CA LEU A 128 -11.39 7.55 2.96
C LEU A 128 -12.84 7.56 2.48
N ALA A 129 -13.07 7.90 1.22
CA ALA A 129 -14.41 7.88 0.61
C ALA A 129 -14.88 6.47 0.23
N GLN A 130 -14.00 5.48 0.26
CA GLN A 130 -14.33 4.12 -0.12
C GLN A 130 -14.89 3.32 1.08
N PRO A 131 -15.87 2.42 0.85
CA PRO A 131 -16.39 1.57 1.92
C PRO A 131 -15.32 0.60 2.46
N THR A 132 -14.52 0.04 1.55
CA THR A 132 -13.33 -0.74 1.86
C THR A 132 -12.25 -0.43 0.83
N VAL A 133 -11.00 -0.64 1.22
CA VAL A 133 -9.84 -0.52 0.34
C VAL A 133 -9.07 -1.84 0.31
N LEU A 134 -8.35 -2.06 -0.79
CA LEU A 134 -7.48 -3.21 -0.95
C LEU A 134 -6.04 -2.72 -0.93
N VAL A 135 -5.20 -3.38 -0.14
CA VAL A 135 -3.76 -3.10 -0.07
C VAL A 135 -2.99 -4.40 -0.25
N ASN A 136 -1.77 -4.33 -0.76
CA ASN A 136 -0.97 -5.53 -0.97
C ASN A 136 -0.74 -6.27 0.35
N GLY A 137 -0.87 -7.58 0.31
CA GLY A 137 -0.75 -8.46 1.46
C GLY A 137 0.68 -8.92 1.78
N GLY A 138 1.70 -8.35 1.13
CA GLY A 138 3.10 -8.69 1.40
C GLY A 138 3.67 -9.76 0.49
N ARG A 139 3.00 -10.06 -0.61
CA ARG A 139 3.50 -10.89 -1.71
C ARG A 139 2.74 -10.59 -2.98
N ARG A 140 3.33 -10.92 -4.12
CA ARG A 140 2.69 -10.81 -5.42
C ARG A 140 1.44 -11.69 -5.47
N GLY A 141 0.34 -11.16 -6.01
CA GLY A 141 -0.91 -11.91 -6.17
C GLY A 141 -1.77 -11.98 -4.92
N LEU A 142 -1.50 -11.18 -3.90
CA LEU A 142 -2.29 -11.12 -2.65
C LEU A 142 -2.66 -9.68 -2.32
N GLN A 143 -3.95 -9.40 -2.24
CA GLN A 143 -4.49 -8.13 -1.73
C GLN A 143 -5.32 -8.39 -0.47
N LEU A 144 -5.27 -7.48 0.48
CA LEU A 144 -6.05 -7.52 1.71
C LEU A 144 -7.07 -6.39 1.68
N GLU A 145 -8.33 -6.75 1.86
CA GLU A 145 -9.44 -5.79 1.90
C GLU A 145 -9.81 -5.50 3.35
N LEU A 146 -9.85 -4.21 3.70
CA LEU A 146 -10.22 -3.76 5.04
C LEU A 146 -10.85 -2.37 4.97
N SER A 147 -11.46 -1.91 6.08
CA SER A 147 -12.01 -0.56 6.13
C SER A 147 -10.91 0.48 6.21
N PRO A 148 -11.09 1.68 5.61
CA PRO A 148 -10.16 2.78 5.78
C PRO A 148 -9.98 3.20 7.24
N ALA A 149 -11.04 3.13 8.04
CA ALA A 149 -10.98 3.47 9.47
C ALA A 149 -10.02 2.54 10.23
N ASP A 150 -10.09 1.23 9.96
CA ASP A 150 -9.18 0.26 10.56
C ASP A 150 -7.73 0.50 10.12
N LEU A 151 -7.53 0.79 8.85
CA LEU A 151 -6.20 1.13 8.34
C LEU A 151 -5.60 2.32 9.08
N LEU A 152 -6.38 3.38 9.28
CA LEU A 152 -5.93 4.56 10.04
C LEU A 152 -5.63 4.22 11.49
N ALA A 153 -6.49 3.42 12.13
CA ALA A 153 -6.36 3.09 13.55
C ALA A 153 -5.07 2.35 13.88
N ILE A 154 -4.57 1.51 12.95
CA ILE A 154 -3.41 0.65 13.21
C ILE A 154 -2.10 1.17 12.64
N THR A 155 -2.11 2.23 11.82
CA THR A 155 -0.91 2.71 11.13
C THR A 155 -0.47 4.11 11.52
N ALA A 156 -1.28 4.87 12.24
CA ALA A 156 -1.05 6.30 12.50
C ALA A 156 -0.75 7.09 11.21
N ALA A 157 -1.38 6.72 10.10
CA ALA A 157 -1.16 7.36 8.81
C ALA A 157 -1.55 8.84 8.84
N ARG A 158 -0.76 9.65 8.14
CA ARG A 158 -1.10 11.06 7.88
C ARG A 158 -1.90 11.16 6.59
N VAL A 159 -3.08 11.76 6.68
CA VAL A 159 -3.99 11.92 5.55
C VAL A 159 -3.74 13.26 4.87
N ALA A 160 -3.63 13.26 3.57
CA ALA A 160 -3.46 14.46 2.75
C ALA A 160 -3.91 14.20 1.31
N ASP A 161 -4.05 15.26 0.54
CA ASP A 161 -4.32 15.15 -0.90
C ASP A 161 -2.99 14.91 -1.61
N LEU A 162 -2.77 13.68 -2.03
CA LEU A 162 -1.48 13.18 -2.53
C LEU A 162 -1.53 12.75 -4.00
N GLY A 163 -2.72 12.56 -4.57
CA GLY A 163 -2.88 12.04 -5.91
C GLY A 163 -3.31 13.09 -6.93
N ARG A 164 -2.94 12.85 -8.18
CA ARG A 164 -3.42 13.57 -9.36
C ARG A 164 -4.25 12.66 -10.23
#